data_599e3159b62286d158a085ab8f843768
#
_entry.id   599e3159b62286d158a085ab8f843768
#
_cell.length_a   1.000
_cell.length_b   1.000
_cell.length_c   1.000
_cell.angle_alpha   90.00
_cell.angle_beta   90.00
_cell.angle_gamma   90.00
#
_symmetry.space_group_name_H-M   'P 1'
#
loop_
_entity.id
_entity.type
_entity.pdbx_description
1 polymer ?
#
loop_
_entity_poly.entity_id
_entity_poly.type
_entity_poly.pdbx_seq_one_letter_code
_entity_poly.pdbx_strand_id
1 'polypeptide(L)'
;MIVLVLDQIPPDDPADDPRPRDAEEPGEGSPVPRPTPRAVVQSFGMLAASVLVGVLAVMPAPYAVNGPGPTRDVLGEVDGEPLIEVEGAPTYPSTGELRLTTISGVGGPGYPAYALNVLRGWISPSSVVRPVEDVYPQDVSREEIDESNAGLMVSSQENATVAALVELGYEVPATLVVAGTVEGTDADGKLEEGDVLTAMDGVALPDYQTLVGRLADVAPGDTVTLTVTRHARSEDVSVVTSEREGGGAQIGVFIDPSFDMPVDVRINIEGIGGPSAGTMFALGLVDLLTPEDEAAGVVIAGTGTIDVTGAVGPIGGIRQKLAGAVRDGAAWFLAPADNCDEVVGHVPDGLRVVEVATLRDAREAMVAIGAGDADDLPTCTAG
;
A
#
# COMPACT_ATOMS: atom_id res chain seq x y z
N MET A 1 -8.53 -18.49 35.42
CA MET A 1 -9.15 -18.81 36.73
C MET A 1 -9.28 -20.31 36.80
N ILE A 2 -8.28 -20.99 37.37
CA ILE A 2 -8.26 -22.47 37.52
C ILE A 2 -8.88 -22.76 38.87
N VAL A 3 -9.98 -23.49 38.85
CA VAL A 3 -10.67 -23.98 40.08
C VAL A 3 -10.09 -25.33 40.40
N LEU A 4 -9.38 -25.43 41.52
CA LEU A 4 -8.96 -26.68 42.15
C LEU A 4 -10.12 -27.21 42.98
N VAL A 5 -10.63 -28.38 42.64
CA VAL A 5 -11.56 -29.14 43.46
C VAL A 5 -10.73 -30.11 44.31
N LEU A 6 -10.71 -29.87 45.63
CA LEU A 6 -10.23 -30.82 46.63
C LEU A 6 -11.37 -31.75 46.96
N ASP A 7 -11.23 -33.03 46.64
CA ASP A 7 -12.15 -34.07 47.06
C ASP A 7 -11.61 -34.85 48.26
N GLN A 8 -12.51 -35.28 49.09
CA GLN A 8 -12.39 -35.66 50.50
C GLN A 8 -11.73 -37.00 50.71
N ILE A 9 -10.95 -37.08 51.77
CA ILE A 9 -10.37 -38.30 52.35
C ILE A 9 -11.43 -38.98 53.21
N PRO A 10 -11.73 -40.29 53.03
CA PRO A 10 -12.52 -41.05 53.97
C PRO A 10 -11.64 -41.57 55.14
N PRO A 11 -12.26 -41.85 56.33
CA PRO A 11 -11.53 -42.11 57.56
C PRO A 11 -11.03 -43.58 57.66
N ASP A 12 -9.96 -43.72 58.40
CA ASP A 12 -9.29 -44.95 58.77
C ASP A 12 -10.21 -45.96 59.48
N ASP A 13 -10.10 -47.24 59.09
CA ASP A 13 -10.56 -48.39 59.86
C ASP A 13 -9.34 -49.25 60.28
N PRO A 14 -9.25 -49.64 61.56
CA PRO A 14 -8.03 -50.24 62.13
C PRO A 14 -8.04 -51.76 62.13
N ALA A 15 -6.87 -52.27 61.99
CA ALA A 15 -6.43 -53.62 62.38
C ALA A 15 -6.66 -54.79 61.43
N ASP A 16 -5.62 -55.19 60.76
CA ASP A 16 -5.29 -56.62 60.64
C ASP A 16 -3.77 -56.87 60.55
N ASP A 17 -3.37 -57.88 61.22
CA ASP A 17 -2.15 -58.54 61.63
C ASP A 17 -1.04 -58.68 60.51
N PRO A 18 0.26 -58.41 60.78
CA PRO A 18 1.30 -58.53 59.78
C PRO A 18 1.82 -59.97 59.67
N ARG A 19 1.49 -60.63 58.55
CA ARG A 19 2.23 -61.82 58.14
C ARG A 19 3.49 -61.37 57.36
N PRO A 20 4.62 -62.06 57.49
CA PRO A 20 5.85 -61.75 56.78
C PRO A 20 5.64 -61.95 55.28
N ARG A 21 5.75 -60.87 54.48
CA ARG A 21 5.85 -60.97 53.06
C ARG A 21 7.19 -61.56 52.67
N ASP A 22 7.11 -62.66 51.98
CA ASP A 22 8.26 -63.27 51.30
C ASP A 22 8.88 -62.22 50.39
N ALA A 23 10.19 -62.11 50.44
CA ALA A 23 10.97 -61.21 49.59
C ALA A 23 10.74 -61.63 48.12
N GLU A 24 9.98 -60.83 47.39
CA GLU A 24 9.95 -60.95 45.94
C GLU A 24 11.36 -60.64 45.41
N GLU A 25 11.95 -61.64 44.81
CA GLU A 25 13.19 -61.50 44.02
C GLU A 25 12.96 -60.45 42.93
N PRO A 26 13.98 -59.57 42.64
CA PRO A 26 13.82 -58.61 41.55
C PRO A 26 13.62 -59.37 40.24
N GLY A 27 12.37 -59.29 39.73
CA GLY A 27 12.00 -59.92 38.46
C GLY A 27 12.96 -59.49 37.36
N GLU A 28 13.58 -60.48 36.72
CA GLU A 28 14.40 -60.27 35.52
C GLU A 28 13.62 -59.42 34.54
N GLY A 29 14.15 -58.21 34.27
CA GLY A 29 13.56 -57.24 33.35
C GLY A 29 13.29 -57.91 32.02
N SER A 30 12.04 -57.89 31.58
CA SER A 30 11.64 -58.41 30.29
C SER A 30 12.55 -57.86 29.20
N PRO A 31 13.10 -58.72 28.35
CA PRO A 31 14.07 -58.24 27.32
C PRO A 31 13.39 -57.23 26.42
N VAL A 32 13.95 -56.04 26.38
CA VAL A 32 13.48 -54.95 25.45
C VAL A 32 13.48 -55.53 24.04
N PRO A 33 12.30 -55.57 23.37
CA PRO A 33 12.20 -56.20 22.06
C PRO A 33 13.15 -55.47 21.09
N ARG A 34 13.99 -56.23 20.41
CA ARG A 34 14.89 -55.66 19.38
C ARG A 34 14.05 -55.05 18.25
N PRO A 35 14.31 -53.83 17.83
CA PRO A 35 13.56 -53.21 16.75
C PRO A 35 13.66 -54.05 15.48
N THR A 36 12.54 -54.25 14.80
CA THR A 36 12.53 -54.97 13.52
C THR A 36 13.29 -54.11 12.45
N PRO A 37 13.92 -54.75 11.47
CA PRO A 37 14.62 -54.01 10.40
C PRO A 37 13.71 -52.94 9.73
N ARG A 38 12.42 -53.22 9.61
CA ARG A 38 11.43 -52.24 9.10
C ARG A 38 11.26 -51.04 10.04
N ALA A 39 11.20 -51.26 11.34
CA ALA A 39 11.08 -50.16 12.31
C ALA A 39 12.35 -49.26 12.31
N VAL A 40 13.49 -49.88 12.17
CA VAL A 40 14.76 -49.13 12.07
C VAL A 40 14.80 -48.25 10.78
N VAL A 41 14.41 -48.84 9.62
CA VAL A 41 14.34 -48.07 8.35
C VAL A 41 13.31 -46.94 8.43
N GLN A 42 12.13 -47.19 9.04
CA GLN A 42 11.13 -46.15 9.24
C GLN A 42 11.61 -45.04 10.16
N SER A 43 12.28 -45.35 11.26
CA SER A 43 12.86 -44.36 12.18
C SER A 43 13.94 -43.51 11.51
N PHE A 44 14.83 -44.13 10.72
CA PHE A 44 15.82 -43.39 9.94
C PHE A 44 15.19 -42.51 8.86
N GLY A 45 14.14 -43.02 8.17
CA GLY A 45 13.39 -42.23 7.20
C GLY A 45 12.72 -41.03 7.83
N MET A 46 12.09 -41.20 9.00
CA MET A 46 11.47 -40.11 9.76
C MET A 46 12.50 -39.07 10.23
N LEU A 47 13.64 -39.54 10.75
CA LEU A 47 14.73 -38.66 11.17
C LEU A 47 15.29 -37.86 9.98
N ALA A 48 15.55 -38.51 8.86
CA ALA A 48 16.04 -37.86 7.64
C ALA A 48 15.02 -36.83 7.12
N ALA A 49 13.73 -37.14 7.11
CA ALA A 49 12.67 -36.22 6.74
C ALA A 49 12.62 -35.02 7.71
N SER A 50 12.71 -35.25 9.01
CA SER A 50 12.74 -34.17 10.01
C SER A 50 13.95 -33.25 9.86
N VAL A 51 15.14 -33.83 9.58
CA VAL A 51 16.35 -33.05 9.32
C VAL A 51 16.20 -32.24 8.02
N LEU A 52 15.64 -32.84 6.97
CA LEU A 52 15.39 -32.14 5.71
C LEU A 52 14.43 -30.96 5.88
N VAL A 53 13.31 -31.17 6.60
CA VAL A 53 12.36 -30.09 6.93
C VAL A 53 13.05 -29.00 7.76
N GLY A 54 13.88 -29.38 8.73
CA GLY A 54 14.68 -28.43 9.53
C GLY A 54 15.63 -27.58 8.67
N VAL A 55 16.31 -28.22 7.72
CA VAL A 55 17.20 -27.51 6.77
C VAL A 55 16.41 -26.57 5.87
N LEU A 56 15.30 -27.04 5.28
CA LEU A 56 14.42 -26.20 4.44
C LEU A 56 13.80 -25.04 5.23
N ALA A 57 13.58 -25.19 6.52
CA ALA A 57 13.01 -24.14 7.36
C ALA A 57 14.00 -22.96 7.59
N VAL A 58 15.30 -23.23 7.57
CA VAL A 58 16.36 -22.23 7.86
C VAL A 58 17.23 -21.87 6.65
N MET A 59 17.08 -22.56 5.54
CA MET A 59 17.87 -22.30 4.33
C MET A 59 17.31 -21.08 3.60
N PRO A 60 18.10 -20.00 3.47
CA PRO A 60 17.67 -18.83 2.70
C PRO A 60 17.56 -19.19 1.21
N ALA A 61 16.52 -18.69 0.56
CA ALA A 61 16.27 -18.89 -0.86
C ALA A 61 16.38 -17.54 -1.59
N PRO A 62 16.93 -17.51 -2.83
CA PRO A 62 17.11 -16.27 -3.59
C PRO A 62 15.79 -15.82 -4.26
N TYR A 63 14.71 -15.79 -3.49
CA TYR A 63 13.38 -15.41 -3.96
C TYR A 63 12.75 -14.39 -3.01
N ALA A 64 12.03 -13.44 -3.60
CA ALA A 64 11.08 -12.60 -2.91
C ALA A 64 9.69 -13.24 -2.98
N VAL A 65 8.97 -13.25 -1.87
CA VAL A 65 7.61 -13.79 -1.77
C VAL A 65 6.71 -12.66 -1.28
N ASN A 66 5.82 -12.20 -2.13
CA ASN A 66 4.86 -11.15 -1.84
C ASN A 66 3.46 -11.74 -1.69
N GLY A 67 2.78 -11.40 -0.62
CA GLY A 67 1.41 -11.82 -0.32
C GLY A 67 0.53 -10.65 0.12
N PRO A 68 -0.76 -10.91 0.40
CA PRO A 68 -1.66 -9.90 0.93
C PRO A 68 -1.15 -9.33 2.25
N GLY A 69 -0.95 -8.00 2.29
CA GLY A 69 -0.65 -7.26 3.50
C GLY A 69 -1.91 -6.89 4.28
N PRO A 70 -1.79 -6.32 5.49
CA PRO A 70 -2.93 -5.80 6.23
C PRO A 70 -3.58 -4.63 5.49
N THR A 71 -4.88 -4.46 5.67
CA THR A 71 -5.58 -3.23 5.28
C THR A 71 -5.71 -2.29 6.47
N ARG A 72 -5.86 -1.00 6.21
CA ARG A 72 -6.10 0.02 7.25
C ARG A 72 -7.27 0.88 6.81
N ASP A 73 -8.18 1.13 7.73
CA ASP A 73 -9.25 2.10 7.52
C ASP A 73 -8.69 3.52 7.69
N VAL A 74 -8.77 4.34 6.64
CA VAL A 74 -8.24 5.72 6.68
C VAL A 74 -9.16 6.68 7.44
N LEU A 75 -10.42 6.30 7.66
CA LEU A 75 -11.39 7.04 8.48
C LEU A 75 -11.34 6.60 9.96
N GLY A 76 -10.58 5.55 10.26
CA GLY A 76 -10.45 4.97 11.58
C GLY A 76 -9.34 5.60 12.42
N GLU A 77 -9.03 4.93 13.52
CA GLU A 77 -8.00 5.33 14.48
C GLU A 77 -6.82 4.35 14.47
N VAL A 78 -5.64 4.90 14.73
CA VAL A 78 -4.41 4.12 14.99
C VAL A 78 -3.91 4.51 16.38
N ASP A 79 -3.78 3.52 17.27
CA ASP A 79 -3.36 3.71 18.67
C ASP A 79 -4.20 4.72 19.46
N GLY A 80 -5.48 4.91 19.08
CA GLY A 80 -6.44 5.81 19.72
C GLY A 80 -6.40 7.25 19.20
N GLU A 81 -5.66 7.53 18.14
CA GLU A 81 -5.65 8.80 17.41
C GLU A 81 -6.21 8.62 15.99
N PRO A 82 -6.95 9.61 15.44
CA PRO A 82 -7.43 9.55 14.06
C PRO A 82 -6.27 9.33 13.07
N LEU A 83 -6.48 8.45 12.07
CA LEU A 83 -5.47 8.27 11.02
C LEU A 83 -5.32 9.55 10.19
N ILE A 84 -6.43 10.23 9.86
CA ILE A 84 -6.42 11.54 9.21
C ILE A 84 -6.91 12.57 10.22
N GLU A 85 -6.06 13.51 10.58
CA GLU A 85 -6.34 14.62 11.47
C GLU A 85 -6.40 15.92 10.66
N VAL A 86 -7.44 16.72 10.88
CA VAL A 86 -7.68 17.96 10.15
C VAL A 86 -7.83 19.11 11.12
N GLU A 87 -7.03 20.17 10.96
CA GLU A 87 -7.14 21.41 11.71
C GLU A 87 -7.46 22.58 10.75
N GLY A 88 -8.32 23.48 11.17
CA GLY A 88 -8.67 24.70 10.40
C GLY A 88 -9.93 24.56 9.53
N ALA A 89 -10.53 23.37 9.44
CA ALA A 89 -11.83 23.16 8.79
C ALA A 89 -12.72 22.27 9.67
N PRO A 90 -14.08 22.37 9.53
CA PRO A 90 -14.99 21.44 10.19
C PRO A 90 -14.86 20.03 9.57
N THR A 91 -14.88 19.02 10.41
CA THR A 91 -14.91 17.61 9.99
C THR A 91 -16.24 16.98 10.36
N TYR A 92 -16.64 15.97 9.58
CA TYR A 92 -17.92 15.29 9.71
C TYR A 92 -17.67 13.79 9.93
N PRO A 93 -18.48 13.13 10.80
CA PRO A 93 -18.32 11.71 11.05
C PRO A 93 -18.76 10.88 9.85
N SER A 94 -17.98 9.89 9.47
CA SER A 94 -18.36 8.86 8.52
C SER A 94 -18.76 7.57 9.24
N THR A 95 -19.70 6.81 8.67
CA THR A 95 -20.11 5.50 9.19
C THR A 95 -19.56 4.35 8.38
N GLY A 96 -18.98 4.61 7.19
CA GLY A 96 -18.32 3.64 6.35
C GLY A 96 -16.87 3.39 6.74
N GLU A 97 -16.23 2.47 6.01
CA GLU A 97 -14.79 2.23 6.11
C GLU A 97 -14.14 2.39 4.73
N LEU A 98 -13.10 3.18 4.65
CA LEU A 98 -12.27 3.35 3.47
C LEU A 98 -10.91 2.68 3.71
N ARG A 99 -10.73 1.47 3.18
CA ARG A 99 -9.56 0.66 3.47
C ARG A 99 -8.47 0.80 2.43
N LEU A 100 -7.35 1.41 2.80
CA LEU A 100 -6.12 1.27 2.02
C LEU A 100 -5.60 -0.17 2.09
N THR A 101 -4.96 -0.63 1.02
CA THR A 101 -4.45 -1.99 0.92
C THR A 101 -2.94 -2.02 0.77
N THR A 102 -2.30 -3.01 1.39
CA THR A 102 -0.85 -3.19 1.36
C THR A 102 -0.45 -4.57 0.85
N ILE A 103 0.82 -4.75 0.58
CA ILE A 103 1.45 -6.04 0.33
C ILE A 103 2.43 -6.35 1.46
N SER A 104 2.51 -7.62 1.86
CA SER A 104 3.54 -8.12 2.76
C SER A 104 4.56 -8.92 1.97
N GLY A 105 5.84 -8.66 2.16
CA GLY A 105 6.91 -9.33 1.44
C GLY A 105 8.01 -9.85 2.36
N VAL A 106 8.62 -10.97 1.96
CA VAL A 106 9.88 -11.49 2.51
C VAL A 106 10.82 -11.81 1.36
N GLY A 107 12.11 -11.78 1.60
CA GLY A 107 13.13 -12.07 0.58
C GLY A 107 13.91 -10.84 0.11
N GLY A 108 13.60 -9.67 0.67
CA GLY A 108 14.37 -8.44 0.44
C GLY A 108 15.64 -8.34 1.31
N PRO A 109 16.44 -7.30 1.10
CA PRO A 109 17.58 -6.99 1.93
C PRO A 109 17.21 -6.95 3.42
N GLY A 110 17.93 -7.69 4.26
CA GLY A 110 17.68 -7.77 5.70
C GLY A 110 16.53 -8.72 6.13
N TYR A 111 15.72 -9.22 5.21
CA TYR A 111 14.62 -10.18 5.45
C TYR A 111 14.64 -11.33 4.44
N PRO A 112 15.55 -12.31 4.59
CA PRO A 112 15.63 -13.41 3.65
C PRO A 112 14.35 -14.24 3.65
N ALA A 113 13.89 -14.64 2.47
CA ALA A 113 12.88 -15.69 2.36
C ALA A 113 13.55 -17.03 2.62
N TYR A 114 12.89 -17.91 3.36
CA TYR A 114 13.31 -19.28 3.55
C TYR A 114 12.58 -20.21 2.56
N ALA A 115 13.16 -21.37 2.28
CA ALA A 115 12.60 -22.32 1.32
C ALA A 115 11.12 -22.65 1.62
N LEU A 116 10.73 -22.69 2.90
CA LEU A 116 9.35 -22.93 3.29
C LEU A 116 8.41 -21.75 2.91
N ASN A 117 8.91 -20.51 2.97
CA ASN A 117 8.13 -19.34 2.50
C ASN A 117 7.88 -19.44 1.00
N VAL A 118 8.91 -19.82 0.23
CA VAL A 118 8.82 -19.99 -1.22
C VAL A 118 7.83 -21.09 -1.60
N LEU A 119 7.90 -22.25 -0.92
CA LEU A 119 6.95 -23.34 -1.14
C LEU A 119 5.51 -22.94 -0.83
N ARG A 120 5.28 -22.22 0.27
CA ARG A 120 3.96 -21.66 0.60
C ARG A 120 3.50 -20.66 -0.45
N GLY A 121 4.40 -19.79 -0.89
CA GLY A 121 4.11 -18.81 -1.94
C GLY A 121 3.65 -19.45 -3.25
N TRP A 122 4.28 -20.53 -3.68
CA TRP A 122 3.91 -21.26 -4.91
C TRP A 122 2.55 -21.97 -4.81
N ILE A 123 2.14 -22.37 -3.62
CA ILE A 123 0.85 -23.06 -3.39
C ILE A 123 -0.29 -22.05 -3.19
N SER A 124 0.03 -20.85 -2.71
CA SER A 124 -0.95 -19.80 -2.42
C SER A 124 -1.37 -19.06 -3.68
N PRO A 125 -2.67 -19.02 -4.03
CA PRO A 125 -3.14 -18.29 -5.22
C PRO A 125 -3.03 -16.77 -5.09
N SER A 126 -2.89 -16.27 -3.86
CA SER A 126 -2.77 -14.83 -3.55
C SER A 126 -1.34 -14.38 -3.31
N SER A 127 -0.34 -15.24 -3.51
CA SER A 127 1.07 -14.91 -3.34
C SER A 127 1.80 -14.93 -4.68
N VAL A 128 2.81 -14.08 -4.82
CA VAL A 128 3.70 -14.05 -5.99
C VAL A 128 5.12 -14.30 -5.52
N VAL A 129 5.80 -15.23 -6.21
CA VAL A 129 7.21 -15.58 -5.96
C VAL A 129 8.01 -15.14 -7.18
N ARG A 130 9.02 -14.29 -6.96
CA ARG A 130 9.95 -13.81 -8.01
C ARG A 130 11.40 -14.01 -7.54
N PRO A 131 12.37 -14.12 -8.44
CA PRO A 131 13.77 -13.95 -8.07
C PRO A 131 13.99 -12.65 -7.33
N VAL A 132 14.83 -12.65 -6.30
CA VAL A 132 15.06 -11.45 -5.47
C VAL A 132 15.65 -10.30 -6.31
N GLU A 133 16.45 -10.62 -7.31
CA GLU A 133 17.10 -9.69 -8.25
C GLU A 133 16.11 -8.95 -9.18
N ASP A 134 14.92 -9.54 -9.43
CA ASP A 134 13.85 -8.91 -10.21
C ASP A 134 13.03 -7.90 -9.40
N VAL A 135 13.16 -7.93 -8.07
CA VAL A 135 12.37 -7.10 -7.14
C VAL A 135 13.23 -6.03 -6.49
N TYR A 136 14.47 -6.40 -6.14
CA TYR A 136 15.40 -5.51 -5.43
C TYR A 136 16.71 -5.37 -6.21
N PRO A 137 17.20 -4.15 -6.48
CA PRO A 137 18.53 -3.94 -7.05
C PRO A 137 19.60 -4.54 -6.13
N GLN A 138 20.65 -5.11 -6.72
CA GLN A 138 21.67 -5.87 -5.98
C GLN A 138 22.51 -5.03 -5.00
N ASP A 139 22.61 -3.72 -5.24
CA ASP A 139 23.50 -2.81 -4.49
C ASP A 139 22.73 -1.86 -3.55
N VAL A 140 21.41 -2.08 -3.33
CA VAL A 140 20.59 -1.23 -2.48
C VAL A 140 20.40 -1.87 -1.12
N SER A 141 20.75 -1.13 -0.07
CA SER A 141 20.54 -1.56 1.31
C SER A 141 19.06 -1.47 1.70
N ARG A 142 18.70 -2.18 2.77
CA ARG A 142 17.35 -2.05 3.34
C ARG A 142 17.05 -0.64 3.81
N GLU A 143 18.02 0.01 4.44
CA GLU A 143 17.86 1.36 4.97
C GLU A 143 17.52 2.36 3.86
N GLU A 144 18.21 2.26 2.70
CA GLU A 144 17.91 3.08 1.51
C GLU A 144 16.51 2.80 0.93
N ILE A 145 16.06 1.53 0.94
CA ILE A 145 14.70 1.18 0.52
C ILE A 145 13.66 1.76 1.48
N ASP A 146 13.88 1.60 2.79
CA ASP A 146 12.96 2.10 3.82
C ASP A 146 12.89 3.64 3.80
N GLU A 147 14.02 4.34 3.61
CA GLU A 147 14.10 5.79 3.47
C GLU A 147 13.39 6.27 2.19
N SER A 148 13.65 5.61 1.06
CA SER A 148 12.96 5.90 -0.21
C SER A 148 11.45 5.71 -0.09
N ASN A 149 11.01 4.60 0.51
CA ASN A 149 9.58 4.33 0.72
C ASN A 149 8.93 5.33 1.68
N ALA A 150 9.65 5.79 2.70
CA ALA A 150 9.18 6.84 3.60
C ALA A 150 9.02 8.18 2.86
N GLY A 151 10.00 8.56 2.04
CA GLY A 151 9.92 9.76 1.20
C GLY A 151 8.75 9.71 0.22
N LEU A 152 8.54 8.58 -0.47
CA LEU A 152 7.40 8.38 -1.36
C LEU A 152 6.05 8.44 -0.62
N MET A 153 6.00 7.98 0.63
CA MET A 153 4.79 8.08 1.45
C MET A 153 4.48 9.54 1.81
N VAL A 154 5.49 10.33 2.20
CA VAL A 154 5.32 11.77 2.49
C VAL A 154 4.78 12.51 1.27
N SER A 155 5.40 12.30 0.10
CA SER A 155 4.91 12.90 -1.15
C SER A 155 3.48 12.45 -1.51
N SER A 156 3.15 11.18 -1.23
CA SER A 156 1.79 10.64 -1.46
C SER A 156 0.75 11.30 -0.56
N GLN A 157 1.09 11.58 0.69
CA GLN A 157 0.21 12.29 1.64
C GLN A 157 -0.02 13.74 1.22
N GLU A 158 1.04 14.44 0.79
CA GLU A 158 0.94 15.81 0.28
C GLU A 158 0.08 15.87 -0.98
N ASN A 159 0.38 15.01 -1.97
CA ASN A 159 -0.41 14.94 -3.21
C ASN A 159 -1.88 14.63 -2.93
N ALA A 160 -2.16 13.69 -2.04
CA ALA A 160 -3.53 13.33 -1.64
C ALA A 160 -4.26 14.50 -0.98
N THR A 161 -3.57 15.27 -0.13
CA THR A 161 -4.13 16.44 0.52
C THR A 161 -4.47 17.53 -0.51
N VAL A 162 -3.54 17.86 -1.40
CA VAL A 162 -3.78 18.85 -2.47
C VAL A 162 -4.93 18.42 -3.36
N ALA A 163 -4.92 17.16 -3.85
CA ALA A 163 -5.95 16.64 -4.73
C ALA A 163 -7.35 16.68 -4.08
N ALA A 164 -7.46 16.28 -2.80
CA ALA A 164 -8.71 16.30 -2.06
C ALA A 164 -9.23 17.73 -1.86
N LEU A 165 -8.37 18.67 -1.46
CA LEU A 165 -8.76 20.07 -1.28
C LEU A 165 -9.22 20.70 -2.59
N VAL A 166 -8.51 20.45 -3.70
CA VAL A 166 -8.89 20.91 -5.03
C VAL A 166 -10.24 20.32 -5.49
N GLU A 167 -10.46 19.01 -5.27
CA GLU A 167 -11.73 18.34 -5.59
C GLU A 167 -12.90 18.95 -4.82
N LEU A 168 -12.66 19.40 -3.58
CA LEU A 168 -13.64 20.09 -2.74
C LEU A 168 -13.80 21.60 -3.08
N GLY A 169 -13.04 22.11 -4.07
CA GLY A 169 -13.11 23.49 -4.53
C GLY A 169 -12.33 24.50 -3.70
N TYR A 170 -11.40 24.04 -2.86
CA TYR A 170 -10.44 24.93 -2.20
C TYR A 170 -9.40 25.43 -3.22
N GLU A 171 -9.02 26.70 -3.09
CA GLU A 171 -7.84 27.23 -3.77
C GLU A 171 -6.59 26.79 -2.98
N VAL A 172 -5.64 26.13 -3.65
CA VAL A 172 -4.36 25.70 -3.06
C VAL A 172 -3.22 26.38 -3.81
N PRO A 173 -2.83 27.60 -3.40
CA PRO A 173 -1.72 28.31 -4.03
C PRO A 173 -0.43 27.52 -3.96
N ALA A 174 0.42 27.67 -4.99
CA ALA A 174 1.71 26.99 -5.03
C ALA A 174 2.80 27.89 -5.58
N THR A 175 3.99 27.78 -5.01
CA THR A 175 5.21 28.28 -5.60
C THR A 175 5.83 27.18 -6.45
N LEU A 176 5.91 27.39 -7.77
CA LEU A 176 6.35 26.41 -8.75
C LEU A 176 7.86 26.55 -8.99
N VAL A 177 8.66 25.75 -8.29
CA VAL A 177 10.12 25.81 -8.38
C VAL A 177 10.62 24.78 -9.40
N VAL A 178 11.50 25.19 -10.29
CA VAL A 178 12.20 24.27 -11.21
C VAL A 178 13.23 23.48 -10.41
N ALA A 179 13.04 22.17 -10.31
CA ALA A 179 13.97 21.23 -9.66
C ALA A 179 15.04 20.70 -10.63
N GLY A 180 14.86 20.94 -11.93
CA GLY A 180 15.80 20.52 -12.97
C GLY A 180 15.16 20.53 -14.34
N THR A 181 15.95 20.25 -15.37
CA THR A 181 15.52 20.16 -16.77
C THR A 181 15.67 18.74 -17.30
N VAL A 182 14.87 18.38 -18.29
CA VAL A 182 14.98 17.09 -19.00
C VAL A 182 16.01 17.25 -20.10
N GLU A 183 17.07 16.45 -20.07
CA GLU A 183 18.15 16.46 -21.07
C GLU A 183 17.60 16.29 -22.50
N GLY A 184 18.07 17.12 -23.42
CA GLY A 184 17.66 17.09 -24.83
C GLY A 184 16.33 17.78 -25.13
N THR A 185 15.66 18.41 -24.16
CA THR A 185 14.53 19.31 -24.39
C THR A 185 15.02 20.74 -24.60
N ASP A 186 14.15 21.60 -25.13
CA ASP A 186 14.53 23.02 -25.38
C ASP A 186 14.60 23.83 -24.06
N ALA A 187 14.09 23.33 -22.97
CA ALA A 187 14.25 23.92 -21.64
C ALA A 187 15.68 23.73 -21.09
N ASP A 188 16.36 22.68 -21.56
CA ASP A 188 17.73 22.37 -21.12
C ASP A 188 18.70 23.50 -21.51
N GLY A 189 19.40 24.06 -20.51
CA GLY A 189 20.27 25.19 -20.66
C GLY A 189 19.58 26.58 -20.78
N LYS A 190 18.24 26.64 -20.75
CA LYS A 190 17.45 27.89 -20.70
C LYS A 190 16.86 28.15 -19.33
N LEU A 191 16.33 27.12 -18.70
CA LEU A 191 15.81 27.12 -17.33
C LEU A 191 16.87 26.53 -16.40
N GLU A 192 16.91 27.02 -15.17
CA GLU A 192 17.89 26.63 -14.16
C GLU A 192 17.17 26.11 -12.91
N GLU A 193 17.81 25.21 -12.19
CA GLU A 193 17.33 24.77 -10.86
C GLU A 193 17.21 25.99 -9.93
N GLY A 194 16.05 26.10 -9.25
CA GLY A 194 15.71 27.23 -8.40
C GLY A 194 14.96 28.36 -9.09
N ASP A 195 14.74 28.30 -10.41
CA ASP A 195 13.84 29.24 -11.09
C ASP A 195 12.42 29.06 -10.54
N VAL A 196 11.74 30.16 -10.26
CA VAL A 196 10.32 30.13 -9.85
C VAL A 196 9.46 30.56 -11.03
N LEU A 197 8.63 29.64 -11.53
CA LEU A 197 7.66 29.92 -12.60
C LEU A 197 6.53 30.78 -12.04
N THR A 198 6.32 31.97 -12.62
CA THR A 198 5.31 32.93 -12.15
C THR A 198 4.21 33.21 -13.17
N ALA A 199 4.50 33.04 -14.47
CA ALA A 199 3.51 33.17 -15.54
C ALA A 199 3.86 32.28 -16.75
N MET A 200 2.87 31.95 -17.57
CA MET A 200 3.02 31.33 -18.88
C MET A 200 2.20 32.11 -19.89
N ASP A 201 2.84 32.57 -20.97
CA ASP A 201 2.28 33.43 -22.00
C ASP A 201 1.54 34.65 -21.42
N GLY A 202 2.13 35.26 -20.39
CA GLY A 202 1.59 36.43 -19.70
C GLY A 202 0.43 36.19 -18.76
N VAL A 203 0.01 34.91 -18.57
CA VAL A 203 -1.00 34.51 -17.59
C VAL A 203 -0.31 34.01 -16.33
N ALA A 204 -0.68 34.59 -15.17
CA ALA A 204 -0.10 34.19 -13.87
C ALA A 204 -0.36 32.72 -13.58
N LEU A 205 0.59 32.10 -12.89
CA LEU A 205 0.54 30.71 -12.41
C LEU A 205 0.46 30.69 -10.88
N PRO A 206 -0.72 30.89 -10.30
CA PRO A 206 -0.89 30.94 -8.85
C PRO A 206 -0.84 29.56 -8.20
N ASP A 207 -1.07 28.50 -8.98
CA ASP A 207 -1.15 27.11 -8.55
C ASP A 207 -0.68 26.15 -9.65
N TYR A 208 -0.50 24.88 -9.28
CA TYR A 208 -0.03 23.85 -10.20
C TYR A 208 -1.12 23.48 -11.24
N GLN A 209 -2.39 23.53 -10.87
CA GLN A 209 -3.52 23.20 -11.76
C GLN A 209 -3.60 24.19 -12.92
N THR A 210 -3.33 25.45 -12.66
CA THR A 210 -3.27 26.49 -13.70
C THR A 210 -2.17 26.20 -14.71
N LEU A 211 -0.98 25.78 -14.26
CA LEU A 211 0.10 25.38 -15.16
C LEU A 211 -0.30 24.18 -16.03
N VAL A 212 -0.85 23.12 -15.42
CA VAL A 212 -1.27 21.91 -16.14
C VAL A 212 -2.41 22.23 -17.12
N GLY A 213 -3.40 22.99 -16.70
CA GLY A 213 -4.51 23.41 -17.57
C GLY A 213 -4.02 24.24 -18.78
N ARG A 214 -3.06 25.14 -18.57
CA ARG A 214 -2.46 25.92 -19.68
C ARG A 214 -1.69 25.04 -20.66
N LEU A 215 -0.95 24.04 -20.16
CA LEU A 215 -0.21 23.10 -21.00
C LEU A 215 -1.12 22.17 -21.79
N ALA A 216 -2.30 21.83 -21.27
CA ALA A 216 -3.27 21.01 -21.98
C ALA A 216 -3.78 21.67 -23.29
N ASP A 217 -3.79 23.00 -23.35
CA ASP A 217 -4.19 23.78 -24.53
C ASP A 217 -3.06 23.99 -25.55
N VAL A 218 -1.83 23.50 -25.26
CA VAL A 218 -0.63 23.67 -26.11
C VAL A 218 -0.34 22.40 -26.88
N ALA A 219 -0.01 22.53 -28.17
CA ALA A 219 0.46 21.36 -28.93
C ALA A 219 1.97 21.14 -28.76
N PRO A 220 2.44 19.88 -28.82
CA PRO A 220 3.87 19.60 -28.88
C PRO A 220 4.52 20.29 -30.06
N GLY A 221 5.63 20.99 -29.82
CA GLY A 221 6.35 21.80 -30.82
C GLY A 221 5.96 23.28 -30.82
N ASP A 222 4.92 23.67 -30.10
CA ASP A 222 4.59 25.09 -29.94
C ASP A 222 5.60 25.76 -28.97
N THR A 223 5.79 27.08 -29.21
CA THR A 223 6.65 27.87 -28.32
C THR A 223 5.80 28.57 -27.27
N VAL A 224 6.15 28.39 -26.01
CA VAL A 224 5.55 29.07 -24.86
C VAL A 224 6.57 30.05 -24.24
N THR A 225 6.09 31.15 -23.68
CA THR A 225 6.91 32.08 -22.93
C THR A 225 6.65 31.91 -21.44
N LEU A 226 7.67 31.47 -20.72
CA LEU A 226 7.63 31.33 -19.26
C LEU A 226 8.25 32.57 -18.63
N THR A 227 7.49 33.22 -17.74
CA THR A 227 8.07 34.26 -16.88
C THR A 227 8.60 33.58 -15.63
N VAL A 228 9.89 33.70 -15.37
CA VAL A 228 10.54 33.11 -14.19
C VAL A 228 11.11 34.16 -13.28
N THR A 229 11.17 33.88 -12.00
CA THR A 229 11.98 34.66 -11.05
C THR A 229 13.28 33.89 -10.78
N ARG A 230 14.38 34.47 -11.29
CA ARG A 230 15.75 33.98 -11.13
C ARG A 230 16.58 35.02 -10.39
N HIS A 231 17.23 34.65 -9.27
CA HIS A 231 18.04 35.59 -8.46
C HIS A 231 17.31 36.90 -8.12
N ALA A 232 16.01 36.81 -7.76
CA ALA A 232 15.11 37.94 -7.47
C ALA A 232 14.88 38.91 -8.67
N ARG A 233 15.08 38.45 -9.89
CA ARG A 233 14.76 39.20 -11.13
C ARG A 233 13.75 38.42 -11.93
N SER A 234 12.79 39.10 -12.50
CA SER A 234 11.84 38.52 -13.44
C SER A 234 12.43 38.48 -14.83
N GLU A 235 12.42 37.36 -15.48
CA GLU A 235 12.94 37.12 -16.82
C GLU A 235 11.93 36.29 -17.63
N ASP A 236 11.83 36.60 -18.93
CA ASP A 236 11.00 35.81 -19.85
C ASP A 236 11.89 34.83 -20.62
N VAL A 237 11.56 33.56 -20.54
CA VAL A 237 12.27 32.46 -21.20
C VAL A 237 11.33 31.80 -22.21
N SER A 238 11.68 31.82 -23.48
CA SER A 238 10.93 31.13 -24.53
C SER A 238 11.39 29.67 -24.67
N VAL A 239 10.45 28.71 -24.54
CA VAL A 239 10.72 27.28 -24.60
C VAL A 239 9.82 26.66 -25.65
N VAL A 240 10.38 25.80 -26.49
CA VAL A 240 9.62 24.95 -27.42
C VAL A 240 9.21 23.69 -26.68
N THR A 241 7.92 23.44 -26.63
CA THR A 241 7.38 22.24 -25.96
C THR A 241 7.74 20.98 -26.72
N SER A 242 7.84 19.87 -26.00
CA SER A 242 8.03 18.54 -26.58
C SER A 242 6.81 17.65 -26.30
N GLU A 243 6.72 16.52 -26.98
CA GLU A 243 5.69 15.53 -26.72
C GLU A 243 6.00 14.78 -25.41
N ARG A 244 4.99 14.67 -24.55
CA ARG A 244 5.07 13.89 -23.30
C ARG A 244 4.78 12.42 -23.61
N GLU A 245 5.43 11.51 -22.90
CA GLU A 245 5.06 10.09 -22.90
C GLU A 245 3.58 9.94 -22.47
N GLY A 246 2.78 9.27 -23.30
CA GLY A 246 1.32 9.21 -23.11
C GLY A 246 0.52 10.32 -23.80
N GLY A 247 1.19 11.26 -24.48
CA GLY A 247 0.57 12.33 -25.28
C GLY A 247 0.47 13.68 -24.56
N GLY A 248 0.23 14.73 -25.34
CA GLY A 248 0.18 16.12 -24.88
C GLY A 248 1.54 16.82 -24.86
N ALA A 249 1.55 18.12 -24.57
CA ALA A 249 2.75 18.94 -24.51
C ALA A 249 3.40 18.89 -23.12
N GLN A 250 4.74 18.98 -23.10
CA GLN A 250 5.53 19.20 -21.90
C GLN A 250 6.58 20.29 -22.13
N ILE A 251 6.92 21.03 -21.07
CA ILE A 251 7.96 22.06 -21.09
C ILE A 251 9.36 21.45 -21.03
N GLY A 252 9.50 20.25 -20.46
CA GLY A 252 10.78 19.57 -20.26
C GLY A 252 11.50 20.02 -18.97
N VAL A 253 10.74 20.31 -17.92
CA VAL A 253 11.26 20.61 -16.58
C VAL A 253 10.65 19.71 -15.53
N PHE A 254 11.40 19.45 -14.47
CA PHE A 254 10.88 18.90 -13.21
C PHE A 254 10.48 20.08 -12.32
N ILE A 255 9.25 20.07 -11.85
CA ILE A 255 8.72 21.08 -10.91
C ILE A 255 8.62 20.45 -9.53
N ASP A 256 9.16 21.17 -8.55
CA ASP A 256 8.97 20.89 -7.12
C ASP A 256 8.04 21.97 -6.54
N PRO A 257 6.71 21.73 -6.49
CA PRO A 257 5.78 22.74 -6.02
C PRO A 257 5.80 22.81 -4.49
N SER A 258 5.84 24.02 -3.94
CA SER A 258 5.61 24.27 -2.52
C SER A 258 4.21 24.84 -2.34
N PHE A 259 3.33 24.11 -1.64
CA PHE A 259 1.91 24.44 -1.50
C PHE A 259 1.65 25.28 -0.25
N ASP A 260 0.77 26.28 -0.38
CA ASP A 260 0.19 27.03 0.76
C ASP A 260 -1.18 26.43 1.09
N MET A 261 -1.17 25.48 2.03
CA MET A 261 -2.36 24.69 2.38
C MET A 261 -3.35 25.52 3.17
N PRO A 262 -4.62 25.68 2.70
CA PRO A 262 -5.65 26.41 3.44
C PRO A 262 -6.16 25.68 4.68
N VAL A 263 -5.84 24.39 4.81
CA VAL A 263 -6.23 23.48 5.90
C VAL A 263 -5.01 22.66 6.29
N ASP A 264 -4.72 22.55 7.58
CA ASP A 264 -3.64 21.69 8.09
C ASP A 264 -4.15 20.23 8.19
N VAL A 265 -3.53 19.33 7.44
CA VAL A 265 -3.89 17.91 7.40
C VAL A 265 -2.68 17.08 7.80
N ARG A 266 -2.87 16.17 8.75
CA ARG A 266 -1.87 15.19 9.15
C ARG A 266 -2.39 13.78 8.94
N ILE A 267 -1.58 12.94 8.31
CA ILE A 267 -1.89 11.54 8.07
C ILE A 267 -0.94 10.69 8.92
N ASN A 268 -1.49 10.12 10.00
CA ASN A 268 -0.74 9.36 11.01
C ASN A 268 -0.68 7.88 10.61
N ILE A 269 0.35 7.49 9.84
CA ILE A 269 0.52 6.11 9.42
C ILE A 269 1.96 5.66 9.65
N GLU A 270 2.13 4.56 10.39
CA GLU A 270 3.43 3.98 10.69
C GLU A 270 3.56 2.59 10.08
N GLY A 271 4.79 2.23 9.70
CA GLY A 271 5.13 0.89 9.21
C GLY A 271 4.58 0.56 7.82
N ILE A 272 4.02 1.53 7.10
CA ILE A 272 3.58 1.41 5.72
C ILE A 272 4.35 2.45 4.90
N GLY A 273 4.97 2.01 3.83
CA GLY A 273 5.73 2.86 2.93
C GLY A 273 5.25 2.76 1.48
N GLY A 274 5.74 3.67 0.64
CA GLY A 274 5.41 3.76 -0.77
C GLY A 274 4.13 4.56 -1.06
N PRO A 275 3.90 4.98 -2.31
CA PRO A 275 2.90 5.99 -2.66
C PRO A 275 1.50 5.43 -2.95
N SER A 276 1.28 4.12 -2.83
CA SER A 276 0.08 3.43 -3.35
C SER A 276 -1.20 3.60 -2.53
N ALA A 277 -1.16 4.35 -1.43
CA ALA A 277 -2.32 4.65 -0.59
C ALA A 277 -2.94 6.03 -0.89
N GLY A 278 -2.31 6.83 -1.76
CA GLY A 278 -2.70 8.23 -2.00
C GLY A 278 -4.15 8.44 -2.36
N THR A 279 -4.70 7.60 -3.25
CA THR A 279 -6.13 7.66 -3.62
C THR A 279 -7.05 7.47 -2.41
N MET A 280 -6.71 6.54 -1.52
CA MET A 280 -7.54 6.29 -0.34
C MET A 280 -7.40 7.38 0.72
N PHE A 281 -6.21 7.99 0.87
CA PHE A 281 -6.04 9.17 1.72
C PHE A 281 -6.87 10.36 1.20
N ALA A 282 -6.81 10.61 -0.11
CA ALA A 282 -7.59 11.69 -0.72
C ALA A 282 -9.10 11.49 -0.54
N LEU A 283 -9.60 10.27 -0.77
CA LEU A 283 -11.02 9.94 -0.55
C LEU A 283 -11.43 10.08 0.92
N GLY A 284 -10.58 9.60 1.84
CA GLY A 284 -10.84 9.75 3.27
C GLY A 284 -10.92 11.22 3.69
N LEU A 285 -10.03 12.06 3.15
CA LEU A 285 -10.06 13.49 3.41
C LEU A 285 -11.29 14.18 2.80
N VAL A 286 -11.69 13.77 1.59
CA VAL A 286 -12.92 14.24 0.95
C VAL A 286 -14.15 13.92 1.81
N ASP A 287 -14.29 12.68 2.25
CA ASP A 287 -15.42 12.25 3.10
C ASP A 287 -15.44 12.98 4.44
N LEU A 288 -14.29 13.13 5.11
CA LEU A 288 -14.18 13.86 6.37
C LEU A 288 -14.52 15.36 6.27
N LEU A 289 -14.28 15.98 5.12
CA LEU A 289 -14.56 17.40 4.88
C LEU A 289 -15.93 17.65 4.23
N THR A 290 -16.69 16.61 3.88
CA THR A 290 -18.02 16.69 3.28
C THR A 290 -19.08 16.44 4.34
N PRO A 291 -20.15 17.29 4.43
CA PRO A 291 -21.21 17.11 5.43
C PRO A 291 -22.01 15.81 5.27
N GLU A 292 -22.11 15.31 4.06
CA GLU A 292 -22.77 14.05 3.71
C GLU A 292 -21.83 12.87 4.03
N ASP A 293 -22.35 11.80 4.61
CA ASP A 293 -21.65 10.53 4.80
C ASP A 293 -21.62 9.79 3.45
N GLU A 294 -20.57 10.04 2.65
CA GLU A 294 -20.49 9.52 1.27
C GLU A 294 -20.24 8.01 1.22
N ALA A 295 -19.55 7.46 2.18
CA ALA A 295 -19.30 5.99 2.29
C ALA A 295 -20.50 5.23 2.89
N ALA A 296 -21.38 5.91 3.66
CA ALA A 296 -22.69 5.46 4.14
C ALA A 296 -22.71 4.03 4.74
N GLY A 297 -21.77 3.69 5.59
CA GLY A 297 -21.69 2.40 6.30
C GLY A 297 -21.17 1.22 5.46
N VAL A 298 -20.68 1.45 4.24
CA VAL A 298 -20.10 0.42 3.38
C VAL A 298 -18.60 0.33 3.61
N VAL A 299 -18.06 -0.91 3.51
CA VAL A 299 -16.61 -1.16 3.54
C VAL A 299 -16.09 -1.17 2.11
N ILE A 300 -15.37 -0.13 1.74
CA ILE A 300 -14.75 0.05 0.43
C ILE A 300 -13.23 -0.04 0.59
N ALA A 301 -12.58 -0.97 -0.07
CA ALA A 301 -11.13 -1.01 -0.16
C ALA A 301 -10.67 -0.37 -1.47
N GLY A 302 -9.40 0.00 -1.52
CA GLY A 302 -8.85 0.55 -2.76
C GLY A 302 -7.33 0.70 -2.70
N THR A 303 -6.81 1.22 -3.79
CA THR A 303 -5.40 1.53 -3.95
C THR A 303 -5.23 2.50 -5.12
N GLY A 304 -4.10 3.13 -5.21
CA GLY A 304 -3.72 4.01 -6.31
C GLY A 304 -2.69 5.02 -5.83
N THR A 305 -1.72 5.33 -6.66
CA THR A 305 -1.00 6.59 -6.49
C THR A 305 -1.94 7.73 -6.87
N ILE A 306 -1.69 8.91 -6.37
CA ILE A 306 -2.41 10.10 -6.78
C ILE A 306 -1.42 11.24 -6.98
N ASP A 307 -1.65 12.03 -8.01
CA ASP A 307 -0.93 13.28 -8.19
C ASP A 307 -1.77 14.49 -7.72
N VAL A 308 -1.16 15.65 -7.67
CA VAL A 308 -1.81 16.89 -7.21
C VAL A 308 -2.96 17.35 -8.12
N THR A 309 -3.10 16.80 -9.32
CA THR A 309 -4.23 17.07 -10.22
C THR A 309 -5.41 16.14 -10.00
N GLY A 310 -5.24 15.14 -9.12
CA GLY A 310 -6.24 14.11 -8.85
C GLY A 310 -6.19 12.94 -9.82
N ALA A 311 -5.17 12.82 -10.68
CA ALA A 311 -4.99 11.66 -11.54
C ALA A 311 -4.55 10.45 -10.71
N VAL A 312 -5.24 9.31 -10.89
CA VAL A 312 -4.96 8.04 -10.20
C VAL A 312 -4.01 7.22 -11.06
N GLY A 313 -2.85 6.90 -10.51
CA GLY A 313 -1.84 6.13 -11.22
C GLY A 313 -1.72 4.68 -10.73
N PRO A 314 -1.04 3.83 -11.52
CA PRO A 314 -0.90 2.41 -11.28
C PRO A 314 -0.03 2.09 -10.05
N ILE A 315 -0.19 0.86 -9.56
CA ILE A 315 0.55 0.34 -8.41
C ILE A 315 1.02 -1.10 -8.66
N GLY A 316 1.96 -1.56 -7.85
CA GLY A 316 2.36 -2.96 -7.85
C GLY A 316 1.53 -3.84 -6.93
N GLY A 317 1.35 -5.11 -7.33
CA GLY A 317 0.76 -6.13 -6.47
C GLY A 317 -0.75 -6.03 -6.31
N ILE A 318 -1.47 -5.62 -7.34
CA ILE A 318 -2.93 -5.48 -7.29
C ILE A 318 -3.63 -6.78 -6.87
N ARG A 319 -3.17 -7.95 -7.33
CA ARG A 319 -3.76 -9.26 -6.98
C ARG A 319 -3.70 -9.56 -5.48
N GLN A 320 -2.58 -9.22 -4.85
CA GLN A 320 -2.40 -9.37 -3.40
C GLN A 320 -3.33 -8.42 -2.65
N LYS A 321 -3.49 -7.20 -3.15
CA LYS A 321 -4.35 -6.18 -2.56
C LYS A 321 -5.81 -6.57 -2.64
N LEU A 322 -6.29 -7.10 -3.77
CA LEU A 322 -7.64 -7.65 -3.92
C LEU A 322 -7.93 -8.76 -2.89
N ALA A 323 -6.98 -9.69 -2.72
CA ALA A 323 -7.11 -10.76 -1.74
C ALA A 323 -7.10 -10.25 -0.29
N GLY A 324 -6.29 -9.21 0.00
CA GLY A 324 -6.27 -8.54 1.30
C GLY A 324 -7.60 -7.84 1.61
N ALA A 325 -8.18 -7.16 0.63
CA ALA A 325 -9.46 -6.48 0.75
C ALA A 325 -10.61 -7.42 1.15
N VAL A 326 -10.76 -8.55 0.45
CA VAL A 326 -11.79 -9.55 0.79
C VAL A 326 -11.56 -10.16 2.17
N ARG A 327 -10.30 -10.52 2.49
CA ARG A 327 -9.96 -11.07 3.81
C ARG A 327 -10.42 -10.15 4.93
N ASP A 328 -10.29 -8.84 4.74
CA ASP A 328 -10.59 -7.82 5.75
C ASP A 328 -12.00 -7.22 5.58
N GLY A 329 -12.89 -7.87 4.81
CA GLY A 329 -14.32 -7.63 4.79
C GLY A 329 -14.83 -6.63 3.76
N ALA A 330 -13.99 -6.14 2.83
CA ALA A 330 -14.44 -5.27 1.77
C ALA A 330 -15.31 -6.01 0.74
N ALA A 331 -16.43 -5.39 0.39
CA ALA A 331 -17.29 -5.84 -0.70
C ALA A 331 -16.98 -5.13 -2.04
N TRP A 332 -16.31 -3.98 -1.96
CA TRP A 332 -15.94 -3.13 -3.08
C TRP A 332 -14.46 -2.83 -3.09
N PHE A 333 -13.92 -2.66 -4.29
CA PHE A 333 -12.52 -2.30 -4.48
C PHE A 333 -12.37 -1.27 -5.59
N LEU A 334 -11.71 -0.15 -5.30
CA LEU A 334 -11.36 0.87 -6.28
C LEU A 334 -9.97 0.56 -6.83
N ALA A 335 -9.90 0.24 -8.12
CA ALA A 335 -8.66 -0.12 -8.80
C ALA A 335 -8.25 0.96 -9.81
N PRO A 336 -6.98 1.34 -9.89
CA PRO A 336 -6.51 2.23 -10.95
C PRO A 336 -6.79 1.64 -12.32
N ALA A 337 -7.25 2.47 -13.27
CA ALA A 337 -7.55 2.07 -14.64
C ALA A 337 -6.35 1.35 -15.29
N ASP A 338 -5.14 1.86 -15.08
CA ASP A 338 -3.90 1.29 -15.62
C ASP A 338 -3.52 -0.09 -15.02
N ASN A 339 -4.22 -0.53 -13.95
CA ASN A 339 -4.05 -1.88 -13.42
C ASN A 339 -5.11 -2.88 -13.89
N CYS A 340 -6.09 -2.47 -14.71
CA CYS A 340 -7.22 -3.31 -15.08
C CYS A 340 -6.80 -4.62 -15.77
N ASP A 341 -5.76 -4.63 -16.59
CA ASP A 341 -5.23 -5.84 -17.22
C ASP A 341 -4.77 -6.89 -16.18
N GLU A 342 -4.23 -6.43 -15.03
CA GLU A 342 -3.82 -7.31 -13.94
C GLU A 342 -5.00 -7.75 -13.04
N VAL A 343 -6.09 -6.99 -13.04
CA VAL A 343 -7.31 -7.27 -12.26
C VAL A 343 -8.15 -8.36 -12.92
N VAL A 344 -8.30 -8.28 -14.26
CA VAL A 344 -9.12 -9.22 -15.02
C VAL A 344 -8.68 -10.67 -14.81
N GLY A 345 -9.64 -11.52 -14.42
CA GLY A 345 -9.40 -12.94 -14.11
C GLY A 345 -8.78 -13.20 -12.73
N HIS A 346 -8.59 -12.16 -11.90
CA HIS A 346 -8.00 -12.29 -10.57
C HIS A 346 -8.86 -11.70 -9.45
N VAL A 347 -10.09 -11.30 -9.77
CA VAL A 347 -11.04 -10.79 -8.77
C VAL A 347 -11.53 -11.94 -7.89
N PRO A 348 -11.33 -11.88 -6.56
CA PRO A 348 -11.84 -12.90 -5.65
C PRO A 348 -13.37 -12.92 -5.61
N ASP A 349 -13.95 -14.09 -5.28
CA ASP A 349 -15.38 -14.23 -5.09
C ASP A 349 -15.92 -13.26 -4.03
N GLY A 350 -17.01 -12.58 -4.35
CA GLY A 350 -17.68 -11.64 -3.44
C GLY A 350 -17.14 -10.20 -3.47
N LEU A 351 -16.08 -9.92 -4.23
CA LEU A 351 -15.56 -8.57 -4.42
C LEU A 351 -16.06 -7.98 -5.75
N ARG A 352 -16.54 -6.75 -5.72
CA ARG A 352 -16.83 -5.95 -6.92
C ARG A 352 -15.71 -4.94 -7.12
N VAL A 353 -15.15 -4.87 -8.30
CA VAL A 353 -14.04 -3.96 -8.62
C VAL A 353 -14.52 -2.86 -9.54
N VAL A 354 -14.27 -1.62 -9.15
CA VAL A 354 -14.57 -0.42 -9.92
C VAL A 354 -13.26 0.16 -10.45
N GLU A 355 -13.24 0.47 -11.75
CA GLU A 355 -12.14 1.16 -12.42
C GLU A 355 -12.19 2.65 -12.11
N VAL A 356 -11.07 3.24 -11.71
CA VAL A 356 -10.95 4.68 -11.44
C VAL A 356 -9.68 5.26 -12.08
N ALA A 357 -9.82 6.34 -12.81
CA ALA A 357 -8.71 7.07 -13.43
C ALA A 357 -8.40 8.39 -12.72
N THR A 358 -9.38 8.93 -11.99
CA THR A 358 -9.26 10.20 -11.26
C THR A 358 -9.86 10.09 -9.86
N LEU A 359 -9.50 11.04 -8.99
CA LEU A 359 -10.12 11.17 -7.66
C LEU A 359 -11.64 11.42 -7.78
N ARG A 360 -12.06 12.15 -8.80
CA ARG A 360 -13.48 12.38 -9.07
C ARG A 360 -14.21 11.08 -9.37
N ASP A 361 -13.66 10.22 -10.26
CA ASP A 361 -14.25 8.90 -10.54
C ASP A 361 -14.36 8.06 -9.27
N ALA A 362 -13.29 8.09 -8.44
CA ALA A 362 -13.25 7.35 -7.18
C ALA A 362 -14.30 7.86 -6.18
N ARG A 363 -14.50 9.19 -6.09
CA ARG A 363 -15.54 9.81 -5.26
C ARG A 363 -16.95 9.50 -5.77
N GLU A 364 -17.19 9.63 -7.07
CA GLU A 364 -18.47 9.29 -7.69
C GLU A 364 -18.82 7.82 -7.45
N ALA A 365 -17.83 6.92 -7.57
CA ALA A 365 -17.99 5.51 -7.23
C ALA A 365 -18.33 5.30 -5.75
N MET A 366 -17.62 5.97 -4.82
CA MET A 366 -17.89 5.89 -3.39
C MET A 366 -19.33 6.34 -3.06
N VAL A 367 -19.76 7.46 -3.58
CA VAL A 367 -21.13 8.00 -3.40
C VAL A 367 -22.18 7.03 -3.94
N ALA A 368 -22.00 6.49 -5.15
CA ALA A 368 -22.92 5.54 -5.76
C ALA A 368 -22.99 4.23 -4.95
N ILE A 369 -21.86 3.74 -4.45
CA ILE A 369 -21.77 2.56 -3.58
C ILE A 369 -22.50 2.81 -2.27
N GLY A 370 -22.26 3.93 -1.61
CA GLY A 370 -22.94 4.32 -0.36
C GLY A 370 -24.45 4.48 -0.53
N ALA A 371 -24.89 5.01 -1.65
CA ALA A 371 -26.30 5.14 -1.98
C ALA A 371 -26.98 3.82 -2.38
N GLY A 372 -26.20 2.73 -2.64
CA GLY A 372 -26.72 1.47 -3.15
C GLY A 372 -27.09 1.50 -4.63
N ASP A 373 -26.60 2.46 -5.40
CA ASP A 373 -26.87 2.68 -6.83
C ASP A 373 -25.60 2.44 -7.68
N ALA A 374 -24.95 1.30 -7.43
CA ALA A 374 -23.61 0.99 -7.97
C ALA A 374 -23.63 -0.03 -9.12
N ASP A 375 -24.79 -0.28 -9.76
CA ASP A 375 -24.88 -1.33 -10.79
C ASP A 375 -24.25 -0.91 -12.12
N ASP A 376 -24.21 0.39 -12.43
CA ASP A 376 -23.68 0.95 -13.68
C ASP A 376 -22.23 1.47 -13.56
N LEU A 377 -21.55 1.22 -12.42
CA LEU A 377 -20.18 1.66 -12.25
C LEU A 377 -19.22 0.96 -13.23
N PRO A 378 -18.20 1.68 -13.74
CA PRO A 378 -17.22 1.11 -14.65
C PRO A 378 -16.45 -0.01 -13.98
N THR A 379 -16.27 -1.12 -14.68
CA THR A 379 -15.53 -2.28 -14.19
C THR A 379 -14.33 -2.55 -15.08
N CYS A 380 -13.26 -3.10 -14.50
CA CYS A 380 -12.09 -3.50 -15.26
C CYS A 380 -12.45 -4.49 -16.37
N THR A 381 -12.10 -4.15 -17.59
CA THR A 381 -12.23 -5.00 -18.78
C THR A 381 -10.84 -5.26 -19.34
N ALA A 382 -10.65 -6.45 -19.96
CA ALA A 382 -9.42 -6.69 -20.73
C ALA A 382 -9.39 -5.77 -21.95
N GLY A 383 -8.32 -5.00 -22.10
CA GLY A 383 -8.10 -4.10 -23.23
C GLY A 383 -7.81 -4.86 -24.53
#